data_5d5cfbffad61a8667a9eee5ec910d417
#
_entry.id   5d5cfbffad61a8667a9eee5ec910d417
#
_cell.length_a   1.000
_cell.length_b   1.000
_cell.length_c   1.000
_cell.angle_alpha   90.00
_cell.angle_beta   90.00
_cell.angle_gamma   90.00
#
_symmetry.space_group_name_H-M   'P 1'
#
loop_
_entity.id
_entity.type
_entity.pdbx_description
1 polymer ?
#
loop_
_entity_poly.entity_id
_entity_poly.type
_entity_poly.pdbx_seq_one_letter_code
_entity_poly.pdbx_strand_id
1 'polypeptide(L)'
;MRLLGIDLGTGSVKLVTIDADGVERAVASEPYPLSSPRPGWAEIAPATWWDALVRAAARLPADERAQVVAIGLSGQMHGVVLMDAAARPVRPALLWPDTRAAREAEAARWPDAPNPVAPGMAGPLLCWLTAHEPEALRAARWAVQPKDWLRVALGGEVAADPSDACATALASPDGAWDRARIDALA
;
A
#
# COMPACT_ATOMS: atom_id res chain seq x y z
N MET A 1 -26.19 12.62 3.90
CA MET A 1 -24.75 12.73 3.62
C MET A 1 -24.01 11.71 4.47
N ARG A 2 -23.09 10.94 3.88
CA ARG A 2 -22.22 9.97 4.55
C ARG A 2 -20.77 10.16 4.11
N LEU A 3 -19.85 9.87 5.00
CA LEU A 3 -18.43 9.68 4.68
C LEU A 3 -18.14 8.18 4.77
N LEU A 4 -17.36 7.65 3.85
CA LEU A 4 -16.93 6.26 3.83
C LEU A 4 -15.46 6.19 4.22
N GLY A 5 -15.15 5.53 5.33
CA GLY A 5 -13.79 5.11 5.67
C GLY A 5 -13.50 3.73 5.10
N ILE A 6 -12.35 3.57 4.48
CA ILE A 6 -11.83 2.27 4.00
C ILE A 6 -10.48 2.04 4.65
N ASP A 7 -10.33 0.93 5.38
CA ASP A 7 -9.06 0.47 5.92
C ASP A 7 -8.62 -0.80 5.19
N LEU A 8 -7.53 -0.70 4.41
CA LEU A 8 -6.90 -1.81 3.71
C LEU A 8 -5.87 -2.47 4.61
N GLY A 9 -6.32 -3.32 5.53
CA GLY A 9 -5.44 -4.02 6.48
C GLY A 9 -4.61 -5.13 5.84
N THR A 10 -3.85 -5.86 6.66
CA THR A 10 -3.00 -6.94 6.17
C THR A 10 -3.80 -8.18 5.75
N GLY A 11 -4.85 -8.54 6.47
CA GLY A 11 -5.64 -9.77 6.22
C GLY A 11 -7.13 -9.51 5.94
N SER A 12 -7.56 -8.26 5.89
CA SER A 12 -8.94 -7.89 5.57
C SER A 12 -9.05 -6.43 5.13
N VAL A 13 -10.09 -6.11 4.39
CA VAL A 13 -10.55 -4.74 4.20
C VAL A 13 -11.73 -4.47 5.10
N LYS A 14 -11.76 -3.30 5.75
CA LYS A 14 -12.88 -2.83 6.57
C LYS A 14 -13.41 -1.52 6.00
N LEU A 15 -14.74 -1.44 5.94
CA LEU A 15 -15.48 -0.25 5.51
C LEU A 15 -16.35 0.24 6.66
N VAL A 16 -16.42 1.55 6.85
CA VAL A 16 -17.30 2.18 7.82
C VAL A 16 -17.95 3.40 7.19
N THR A 17 -19.27 3.52 7.29
CA THR A 17 -19.96 4.78 6.97
C THR A 17 -20.24 5.55 8.25
N ILE A 18 -19.97 6.86 8.23
CA ILE A 18 -20.29 7.79 9.31
C ILE A 18 -21.14 8.93 8.78
N ASP A 19 -21.96 9.51 9.65
CA ASP A 19 -22.69 10.74 9.32
C ASP A 19 -21.88 12.02 9.61
N ALA A 20 -22.51 13.18 9.45
CA ALA A 20 -21.88 14.48 9.67
C ALA A 20 -21.48 14.73 11.14
N ASP A 21 -22.11 14.03 12.07
CA ASP A 21 -21.82 14.12 13.50
C ASP A 21 -20.77 13.12 13.95
N GLY A 22 -20.21 12.33 13.00
CA GLY A 22 -19.20 11.30 13.27
C GLY A 22 -19.78 9.98 13.81
N VAL A 23 -21.10 9.81 13.80
CA VAL A 23 -21.75 8.58 14.29
C VAL A 23 -21.63 7.48 13.23
N GLU A 24 -21.14 6.31 13.65
CA GLU A 24 -21.07 5.11 12.81
C GLU A 24 -22.49 4.67 12.41
N ARG A 25 -22.71 4.42 11.12
CA ARG A 25 -23.99 4.04 10.55
C ARG A 25 -24.02 2.59 10.04
N ALA A 26 -22.95 2.18 9.38
CA ALA A 26 -22.80 0.80 8.93
C ALA A 26 -21.32 0.42 8.86
N VAL A 27 -21.05 -0.88 9.09
CA VAL A 27 -19.71 -1.48 8.99
C VAL A 27 -19.81 -2.74 8.16
N ALA A 28 -18.80 -2.94 7.31
CA ALA A 28 -18.60 -4.20 6.61
C ALA A 28 -17.10 -4.53 6.60
N SER A 29 -16.78 -5.82 6.61
CA SER A 29 -15.40 -6.28 6.51
C SER A 29 -15.33 -7.55 5.69
N GLU A 30 -14.29 -7.69 4.87
CA GLU A 30 -14.04 -8.88 4.07
C GLU A 30 -12.61 -9.35 4.26
N PRO A 31 -12.39 -10.57 4.75
CA PRO A 31 -11.07 -11.16 4.88
C PRO A 31 -10.51 -11.60 3.52
N TYR A 32 -9.19 -11.68 3.45
CA TYR A 32 -8.46 -12.28 2.32
C TYR A 32 -7.17 -12.95 2.79
N PRO A 33 -6.76 -14.04 2.11
CA PRO A 33 -5.53 -14.74 2.45
C PRO A 33 -4.31 -13.98 1.92
N LEU A 34 -3.20 -14.05 2.66
CA LEU A 34 -1.88 -13.71 2.16
C LEU A 34 -1.27 -14.92 1.45
N SER A 35 -0.46 -14.67 0.42
CA SER A 35 0.40 -15.66 -0.20
C SER A 35 1.78 -15.63 0.44
N SER A 36 2.29 -16.78 0.82
CA SER A 36 3.68 -16.95 1.26
C SER A 36 4.36 -17.99 0.37
N PRO A 37 4.83 -17.59 -0.83
CA PRO A 37 5.41 -18.54 -1.81
C PRO A 37 6.68 -19.24 -1.30
N ARG A 38 7.39 -18.61 -0.34
CA ARG A 38 8.58 -19.13 0.33
C ARG A 38 8.59 -18.69 1.80
N PRO A 39 9.31 -19.37 2.69
CA PRO A 39 9.48 -18.91 4.07
C PRO A 39 9.96 -17.45 4.13
N GLY A 40 9.28 -16.62 4.92
CA GLY A 40 9.59 -15.20 5.07
C GLY A 40 9.08 -14.29 3.94
N TRP A 41 8.45 -14.82 2.90
CA TRP A 41 7.82 -14.03 1.84
C TRP A 41 6.35 -13.75 2.15
N ALA A 42 5.90 -12.54 1.84
CA ALA A 42 4.51 -12.12 2.02
C ALA A 42 4.06 -11.30 0.81
N GLU A 43 3.17 -11.88 0.03
CA GLU A 43 2.67 -11.30 -1.21
C GLU A 43 1.15 -11.34 -1.30
N ILE A 44 0.59 -10.46 -2.13
CA ILE A 44 -0.82 -10.50 -2.49
C ILE A 44 -1.02 -9.92 -3.90
N ALA A 45 -1.87 -10.54 -4.70
CA ALA A 45 -2.32 -9.93 -5.96
C ALA A 45 -3.24 -8.74 -5.63
N PRO A 46 -2.96 -7.51 -6.13
CA PRO A 46 -3.81 -6.36 -5.82
C PRO A 46 -5.29 -6.55 -6.20
N ALA A 47 -5.58 -7.37 -7.22
CA ALA A 47 -6.95 -7.76 -7.56
C ALA A 47 -7.70 -8.40 -6.38
N THR A 48 -7.01 -9.14 -5.50
CA THR A 48 -7.61 -9.73 -4.29
C THR A 48 -8.16 -8.65 -3.35
N TRP A 49 -7.44 -7.54 -3.19
CA TRP A 49 -7.90 -6.39 -2.42
C TRP A 49 -9.14 -5.75 -3.03
N TRP A 50 -9.11 -5.57 -4.37
CA TRP A 50 -10.25 -4.99 -5.09
C TRP A 50 -11.50 -5.85 -4.95
N ASP A 51 -11.37 -7.15 -5.16
CA ASP A 51 -12.49 -8.08 -5.04
C ASP A 51 -13.06 -8.12 -3.62
N ALA A 52 -12.19 -8.07 -2.60
CA ALA A 52 -12.62 -7.99 -1.20
C ALA A 52 -13.32 -6.66 -0.91
N LEU A 53 -12.81 -5.55 -1.41
CA LEU A 53 -13.46 -4.23 -1.29
C LEU A 53 -14.86 -4.25 -1.89
N VAL A 54 -15.02 -4.78 -3.09
CA VAL A 54 -16.32 -4.87 -3.77
C VAL A 54 -17.29 -5.73 -2.97
N ARG A 55 -16.84 -6.89 -2.44
CA ARG A 55 -17.68 -7.75 -1.59
C ARG A 55 -18.06 -7.06 -0.27
N ALA A 56 -17.13 -6.38 0.38
CA ALA A 56 -17.43 -5.62 1.59
C ALA A 56 -18.41 -4.48 1.32
N ALA A 57 -18.19 -3.73 0.24
CA ALA A 57 -19.10 -2.65 -0.16
C ALA A 57 -20.52 -3.16 -0.48
N ALA A 58 -20.65 -4.33 -1.08
CA ALA A 58 -21.96 -4.94 -1.35
C ALA A 58 -22.75 -5.30 -0.08
N ARG A 59 -22.07 -5.51 1.06
CA ARG A 59 -22.69 -5.78 2.37
C ARG A 59 -23.19 -4.51 3.08
N LEU A 60 -22.69 -3.33 2.71
CA LEU A 60 -23.26 -2.09 3.26
C LEU A 60 -24.68 -1.89 2.72
N PRO A 61 -25.62 -1.39 3.54
CA PRO A 61 -26.97 -1.06 3.08
C PRO A 61 -26.95 -0.12 1.87
N ALA A 62 -27.84 -0.35 0.92
CA ALA A 62 -27.84 0.40 -0.34
C ALA A 62 -28.10 1.89 -0.14
N ASP A 63 -28.97 2.24 0.80
CA ASP A 63 -29.29 3.60 1.20
C ASP A 63 -28.09 4.32 1.86
N GLU A 64 -27.29 3.62 2.64
CA GLU A 64 -26.04 4.15 3.20
C GLU A 64 -25.01 4.44 2.10
N ARG A 65 -24.81 3.48 1.16
CA ARG A 65 -23.92 3.67 0.02
C ARG A 65 -24.31 4.84 -0.88
N ALA A 66 -25.61 4.97 -1.15
CA ALA A 66 -26.14 6.04 -2.01
C ALA A 66 -25.93 7.45 -1.44
N GLN A 67 -25.70 7.57 -0.14
CA GLN A 67 -25.46 8.84 0.54
C GLN A 67 -23.98 9.21 0.67
N VAL A 68 -23.04 8.35 0.25
CA VAL A 68 -21.59 8.62 0.35
C VAL A 68 -21.20 9.76 -0.58
N VAL A 69 -20.58 10.78 -0.01
CA VAL A 69 -20.12 11.98 -0.73
C VAL A 69 -18.59 12.10 -0.75
N ALA A 70 -17.90 11.38 0.13
CA ALA A 70 -16.43 11.35 0.16
C ALA A 70 -15.93 10.03 0.74
N ILE A 71 -14.70 9.66 0.37
CA ILE A 71 -14.00 8.45 0.82
C ILE A 71 -12.70 8.88 1.50
N GLY A 72 -12.47 8.38 2.72
CA GLY A 72 -11.19 8.42 3.41
C GLY A 72 -10.52 7.06 3.35
N LEU A 73 -9.22 7.04 3.08
CA LEU A 73 -8.43 5.80 2.99
C LEU A 73 -7.43 5.70 4.12
N SER A 74 -7.34 4.53 4.71
CA SER A 74 -6.27 4.06 5.58
C SER A 74 -5.83 2.68 5.12
N GLY A 75 -4.70 2.20 5.60
CA GLY A 75 -4.27 0.85 5.26
C GLY A 75 -3.00 0.42 5.97
N GLN A 76 -2.57 -0.81 5.67
CA GLN A 76 -1.31 -1.34 6.14
C GLN A 76 -0.15 -0.47 5.69
N MET A 77 0.78 -0.26 6.59
CA MET A 77 2.02 0.48 6.33
C MET A 77 2.98 -0.33 5.43
N HIS A 78 3.97 0.34 4.89
CA HIS A 78 5.07 -0.26 4.13
C HIS A 78 4.62 -1.06 2.89
N GLY A 79 5.50 -1.97 2.44
CA GLY A 79 5.24 -2.74 1.24
C GLY A 79 5.40 -1.94 -0.05
N VAL A 80 5.24 -2.61 -1.17
CA VAL A 80 5.33 -1.98 -2.49
C VAL A 80 4.42 -2.66 -3.51
N VAL A 81 3.71 -1.85 -4.27
CA VAL A 81 2.95 -2.24 -5.46
C VAL A 81 3.63 -1.59 -6.66
N LEU A 82 4.14 -2.39 -7.57
CA LEU A 82 4.67 -1.90 -8.86
C LEU A 82 3.54 -1.80 -9.87
N MET A 83 3.41 -0.65 -10.53
CA MET A 83 2.40 -0.40 -11.56
C MET A 83 3.04 0.07 -12.87
N ASP A 84 2.48 -0.36 -14.00
CA ASP A 84 2.83 0.15 -15.33
C ASP A 84 2.30 1.59 -15.57
N ALA A 85 2.57 2.12 -16.75
CA ALA A 85 2.10 3.46 -17.14
C ALA A 85 0.57 3.60 -17.21
N ALA A 86 -0.15 2.49 -17.32
CA ALA A 86 -1.62 2.44 -17.27
C ALA A 86 -2.16 2.14 -15.86
N ALA A 87 -1.31 2.28 -14.84
CA ALA A 87 -1.61 2.01 -13.44
C ALA A 87 -2.02 0.56 -13.12
N ARG A 88 -1.66 -0.40 -13.98
CA ARG A 88 -1.93 -1.81 -13.75
C ARG A 88 -0.78 -2.45 -12.98
N PRO A 89 -1.05 -3.25 -11.94
CA PRO A 89 0.01 -3.97 -11.23
C PRO A 89 0.79 -4.90 -12.17
N VAL A 90 2.12 -4.84 -12.12
CA VAL A 90 3.01 -5.67 -12.96
C VAL A 90 3.41 -6.99 -12.29
N ARG A 91 3.17 -7.10 -10.99
CA ARG A 91 3.39 -8.31 -10.18
C ARG A 91 2.54 -8.26 -8.90
N PRO A 92 2.44 -9.38 -8.13
CA PRO A 92 1.88 -9.32 -6.78
C PRO A 92 2.62 -8.28 -5.91
N ALA A 93 1.88 -7.57 -5.07
CA ALA A 93 2.42 -6.63 -4.10
C ALA A 93 3.31 -7.36 -3.09
N LEU A 94 4.40 -6.74 -2.68
CA LEU A 94 5.21 -7.15 -1.54
C LEU A 94 4.73 -6.42 -0.30
N LEU A 95 4.58 -7.14 0.81
CA LEU A 95 3.93 -6.59 2.00
C LEU A 95 4.92 -6.35 3.14
N TRP A 96 4.49 -5.61 4.16
CA TRP A 96 5.31 -5.26 5.32
C TRP A 96 5.91 -6.45 6.10
N PRO A 97 5.25 -7.63 6.20
CA PRO A 97 5.85 -8.78 6.88
C PRO A 97 6.89 -9.52 6.04
N ASP A 98 7.12 -9.09 4.78
CA ASP A 98 8.09 -9.73 3.90
C ASP A 98 9.52 -9.48 4.38
N THR A 99 10.27 -10.55 4.55
CA THR A 99 11.66 -10.49 5.04
C THR A 99 12.71 -10.79 3.97
N ARG A 100 12.30 -10.90 2.67
CA ARG A 100 13.22 -11.21 1.58
C ARG A 100 14.37 -10.21 1.44
N ALA A 101 14.09 -8.93 1.73
CA ALA A 101 15.04 -7.83 1.64
C ALA A 101 15.79 -7.55 2.97
N ALA A 102 15.99 -8.58 3.82
CA ALA A 102 16.66 -8.39 5.10
C ALA A 102 18.12 -7.93 4.95
N ARG A 103 18.84 -8.43 3.93
CA ARG A 103 20.22 -8.02 3.65
C ARG A 103 20.29 -6.58 3.14
N GLU A 104 19.37 -6.20 2.28
CA GLU A 104 19.24 -4.85 1.73
C GLU A 104 18.88 -3.86 2.83
N ALA A 105 17.98 -4.22 3.75
CA ALA A 105 17.64 -3.41 4.90
C ALA A 105 18.83 -3.22 5.85
N GLU A 106 19.65 -4.25 6.06
CA GLU A 106 20.85 -4.14 6.88
C GLU A 106 21.93 -3.29 6.19
N ALA A 107 22.10 -3.45 4.86
CA ALA A 107 23.03 -2.66 4.07
C ALA A 107 22.62 -1.19 3.96
N ALA A 108 21.33 -0.93 3.86
CA ALA A 108 20.73 0.41 3.80
C ALA A 108 20.73 1.09 5.18
N ARG A 109 21.87 1.12 5.86
CA ARG A 109 22.04 1.87 7.12
C ARG A 109 22.05 3.37 6.84
N TRP A 110 20.87 3.94 6.62
CA TRP A 110 20.70 5.37 6.54
C TRP A 110 20.51 5.94 7.93
N PRO A 111 21.56 6.54 8.54
CA PRO A 111 21.50 6.99 9.94
C PRO A 111 20.44 8.08 10.16
N ASP A 112 20.11 8.81 9.08
CA ASP A 112 19.14 9.90 9.12
C ASP A 112 17.73 9.45 8.63
N ALA A 113 17.47 8.15 8.52
CA ALA A 113 16.13 7.68 8.20
C ALA A 113 15.16 8.05 9.32
N PRO A 114 13.96 8.58 8.99
CA PRO A 114 12.95 8.97 9.98
C PRO A 114 12.53 7.81 10.89
N ASN A 115 12.62 6.59 10.37
CA ASN A 115 12.29 5.35 11.07
C ASN A 115 13.44 4.34 10.93
N PRO A 116 13.60 3.41 11.88
CA PRO A 116 14.50 2.28 11.71
C PRO A 116 14.14 1.50 10.42
N VAL A 117 15.14 1.27 9.57
CA VAL A 117 14.91 0.58 8.29
C VAL A 117 14.57 -0.88 8.53
N ALA A 118 13.45 -1.33 7.97
CA ALA A 118 12.96 -2.71 8.08
C ALA A 118 12.82 -3.37 6.70
N PRO A 119 12.96 -4.70 6.60
CA PRO A 119 12.93 -5.43 5.32
C PRO A 119 11.68 -5.18 4.46
N GLY A 120 10.52 -5.02 5.10
CA GLY A 120 9.24 -4.80 4.43
C GLY A 120 8.99 -3.36 3.99
N MET A 121 9.91 -2.43 4.21
CA MET A 121 9.82 -1.07 3.67
C MET A 121 10.09 -1.04 2.18
N ALA A 122 9.51 -0.07 1.47
CA ALA A 122 9.64 0.02 0.01
C ALA A 122 11.09 0.16 -0.46
N GLY A 123 11.93 0.93 0.23
CA GLY A 123 13.35 1.09 -0.12
C GLY A 123 14.10 -0.23 -0.21
N PRO A 124 14.24 -1.02 0.87
CA PRO A 124 14.85 -2.33 0.82
C PRO A 124 14.23 -3.30 -0.19
N LEU A 125 12.89 -3.32 -0.30
CA LEU A 125 12.19 -4.16 -1.26
C LEU A 125 12.52 -3.78 -2.72
N LEU A 126 12.65 -2.49 -3.02
CA LEU A 126 13.07 -2.02 -4.34
C LEU A 126 14.52 -2.39 -4.64
N CYS A 127 15.44 -2.27 -3.68
CA CYS A 127 16.82 -2.78 -3.83
C CYS A 127 16.82 -4.27 -4.18
N TRP A 128 16.03 -5.07 -3.43
CA TRP A 128 15.92 -6.50 -3.70
C TRP A 128 15.37 -6.77 -5.11
N LEU A 129 14.33 -6.05 -5.53
CA LEU A 129 13.72 -6.15 -6.86
C LEU A 129 14.73 -5.79 -7.97
N THR A 130 15.59 -4.78 -7.76
CA THR A 130 16.65 -4.42 -8.71
C THR A 130 17.57 -5.60 -8.98
N ALA A 131 17.96 -6.34 -7.94
CA ALA A 131 18.89 -7.47 -8.06
C ALA A 131 18.22 -8.77 -8.56
N HIS A 132 16.95 -9.01 -8.23
CA HIS A 132 16.33 -10.32 -8.39
C HIS A 132 15.18 -10.35 -9.40
N GLU A 133 14.49 -9.23 -9.61
CA GLU A 133 13.35 -9.10 -10.53
C GLU A 133 13.46 -7.82 -11.39
N PRO A 134 14.59 -7.57 -12.09
CA PRO A 134 14.81 -6.31 -12.84
C PRO A 134 13.78 -6.10 -13.95
N GLU A 135 13.18 -7.17 -14.49
CA GLU A 135 12.13 -7.08 -15.51
C GLU A 135 10.86 -6.44 -14.95
N ALA A 136 10.49 -6.76 -13.70
CA ALA A 136 9.34 -6.16 -13.05
C ALA A 136 9.54 -4.65 -12.86
N LEU A 137 10.74 -4.23 -12.47
CA LEU A 137 11.07 -2.80 -12.34
C LEU A 137 11.08 -2.08 -13.69
N ARG A 138 11.61 -2.71 -14.76
CA ARG A 138 11.58 -2.12 -16.11
C ARG A 138 10.18 -1.96 -16.67
N ALA A 139 9.26 -2.86 -16.31
CA ALA A 139 7.86 -2.76 -16.68
C ALA A 139 7.08 -1.72 -15.86
N ALA A 140 7.60 -1.36 -14.69
CA ALA A 140 6.95 -0.43 -13.78
C ALA A 140 7.22 1.03 -14.17
N ARG A 141 6.19 1.84 -14.07
CA ARG A 141 6.27 3.32 -14.09
C ARG A 141 6.23 3.88 -12.67
N TRP A 142 5.55 3.19 -11.76
CA TRP A 142 5.25 3.65 -10.41
C TRP A 142 5.54 2.55 -9.40
N ALA A 143 6.08 2.94 -8.27
CA ALA A 143 6.17 2.12 -7.05
C ALA A 143 5.38 2.86 -5.96
N VAL A 144 4.28 2.28 -5.50
CA VAL A 144 3.38 2.90 -4.52
C VAL A 144 3.12 1.97 -3.35
N GLN A 145 2.60 2.50 -2.25
CA GLN A 145 2.16 1.68 -1.13
C GLN A 145 0.74 1.11 -1.36
N PRO A 146 0.31 0.07 -0.61
CA PRO A 146 -0.98 -0.59 -0.82
C PRO A 146 -2.18 0.37 -0.81
N LYS A 147 -2.24 1.30 0.15
CA LYS A 147 -3.29 2.31 0.24
C LYS A 147 -3.32 3.23 -0.99
N ASP A 148 -2.13 3.63 -1.48
CA ASP A 148 -2.03 4.53 -2.63
C ASP A 148 -2.41 3.82 -3.93
N TRP A 149 -2.09 2.52 -4.07
CA TRP A 149 -2.63 1.71 -5.15
C TRP A 149 -4.17 1.68 -5.11
N LEU A 150 -4.75 1.47 -3.92
CA LEU A 150 -6.21 1.44 -3.79
C LEU A 150 -6.84 2.77 -4.18
N ARG A 151 -6.21 3.89 -3.82
CA ARG A 151 -6.66 5.22 -4.23
C ARG A 151 -6.69 5.36 -5.76
N VAL A 152 -5.64 4.91 -6.44
CA VAL A 152 -5.58 4.91 -7.91
C VAL A 152 -6.65 4.00 -8.51
N ALA A 153 -6.86 2.81 -7.95
CA ALA A 153 -7.91 1.89 -8.39
C ALA A 153 -9.31 2.47 -8.21
N LEU A 154 -9.52 3.37 -7.26
CA LEU A 154 -10.77 4.13 -7.04
C LEU A 154 -10.88 5.38 -7.94
N GLY A 155 -9.93 5.61 -8.84
CA GLY A 155 -9.93 6.75 -9.78
C GLY A 155 -9.20 8.00 -9.28
N GLY A 156 -8.44 7.90 -8.19
CA GLY A 156 -7.59 8.98 -7.71
C GLY A 156 -6.23 9.04 -8.42
N GLU A 157 -5.50 10.13 -8.19
CA GLU A 157 -4.16 10.33 -8.78
C GLU A 157 -3.10 9.47 -8.09
N VAL A 158 -1.98 9.21 -8.80
CA VAL A 158 -0.79 8.59 -8.21
C VAL A 158 -0.09 9.63 -7.32
N ALA A 159 -0.16 9.44 -6.02
CA ALA A 159 0.53 10.24 -5.02
C ALA A 159 0.71 9.44 -3.73
N ALA A 160 1.58 9.89 -2.86
CA ALA A 160 1.74 9.41 -1.48
C ALA A 160 1.47 10.57 -0.51
N ASP A 161 1.10 10.28 0.71
CA ASP A 161 1.10 11.26 1.78
C ASP A 161 2.44 11.24 2.55
N PRO A 162 2.76 12.31 3.32
CA PRO A 162 4.03 12.40 4.02
C PRO A 162 4.28 11.26 5.03
N SER A 163 3.25 10.72 5.67
CA SER A 163 3.41 9.66 6.67
C SER A 163 3.84 8.34 6.00
N ASP A 164 3.20 8.01 4.88
CA ASP A 164 3.55 6.83 4.09
C ASP A 164 4.89 7.02 3.36
N ALA A 165 5.20 8.23 2.88
CA ALA A 165 6.50 8.53 2.29
C ALA A 165 7.65 8.28 3.28
N CYS A 166 7.52 8.73 4.53
CA CYS A 166 8.48 8.45 5.60
C CYS A 166 8.62 6.94 5.88
N ALA A 167 7.54 6.19 5.72
CA ALA A 167 7.52 4.74 5.92
C ALA A 167 8.16 3.94 4.77
N THR A 168 8.57 4.59 3.68
CA THR A 168 9.30 3.93 2.58
C THR A 168 10.78 3.73 2.86
N ALA A 169 11.37 4.45 3.81
CA ALA A 169 12.81 4.68 4.00
C ALA A 169 13.47 5.51 2.88
N LEU A 170 12.70 6.07 1.95
CA LEU A 170 13.17 6.87 0.80
C LEU A 170 12.85 8.37 0.94
N ALA A 171 12.20 8.76 2.03
CA ALA A 171 11.96 10.16 2.35
C ALA A 171 12.92 10.66 3.43
N SER A 172 13.21 11.95 3.40
CA SER A 172 13.91 12.67 4.45
C SER A 172 12.98 12.99 5.63
N PRO A 173 13.53 13.42 6.80
CA PRO A 173 12.71 13.71 7.98
C PRO A 173 11.66 14.81 7.80
N ASP A 174 11.83 15.69 6.82
CA ASP A 174 10.86 16.73 6.46
C ASP A 174 9.76 16.23 5.49
N GLY A 175 9.75 14.93 5.14
CA GLY A 175 8.76 14.29 4.27
C GLY A 175 9.01 14.47 2.77
N ALA A 176 10.11 15.12 2.37
CA ALA A 176 10.51 15.19 0.96
C ALA A 176 11.18 13.89 0.50
N TRP A 177 11.11 13.60 -0.80
CA TRP A 177 11.83 12.46 -1.38
C TRP A 177 13.35 12.69 -1.35
N ASP A 178 14.09 11.79 -0.72
CA ASP A 178 15.55 11.79 -0.67
C ASP A 178 16.11 11.24 -1.98
N ARG A 179 16.54 12.14 -2.87
CA ARG A 179 17.06 11.78 -4.18
C ARG A 179 18.32 10.92 -4.11
N ALA A 180 19.20 11.19 -3.15
CA ALA A 180 20.42 10.39 -2.99
C ALA A 180 20.11 8.94 -2.63
N ARG A 181 19.11 8.71 -1.76
CA ARG A 181 18.63 7.36 -1.43
C ARG A 181 17.96 6.69 -2.62
N ILE A 182 17.15 7.43 -3.38
CA ILE A 182 16.47 6.90 -4.56
C ILE A 182 17.48 6.52 -5.65
N ASP A 183 18.46 7.38 -5.91
CA ASP A 183 19.49 7.14 -6.92
C ASP A 183 20.41 5.96 -6.52
N ALA A 184 20.56 5.68 -5.24
CA ALA A 184 21.29 4.51 -4.72
C ALA A 184 20.54 3.17 -4.91
N LEU A 185 19.28 3.18 -5.35
CA LEU A 185 18.52 1.96 -5.68
C LEU A 185 18.84 1.43 -7.09
N ALA A 186 19.49 2.24 -7.95
CA ALA A 186 19.70 1.95 -9.38
C ALA A 186 20.98 1.05 -9.64
#